data_e587e0e6c4252c06feac03585dcd09ab
#
_entry.id   e587e0e6c4252c06feac03585dcd09ab
#
_cell.length_a   1.000
_cell.length_b   1.000
_cell.length_c   1.000
_cell.angle_alpha   90.00
_cell.angle_beta   90.00
_cell.angle_gamma   90.00
#
_symmetry.space_group_name_H-M   'P 1'
#
loop_
_entity.id
_entity.type
_entity.pdbx_description
1 polymer ?
#
loop_
_entity_poly.entity_id
_entity_poly.type
_entity_poly.pdbx_seq_one_letter_code
_entity_poly.pdbx_strand_id
1 'polypeptide(L)'
;MGKYINPFTDWGFKRLFGQEFSKPLLISFLNDLLVDELHVKDLTFRDKELLPPTKDQRGIICDVYCETDTGDRFIVEMQNRWQPNFLDRSICYACRSILDQVDKGRAEREDAYKFLPVYTICFMNYMPHTDEVSKFRTDIVLADKDTKAQVSNKLRFIYLALPLFEKKAEECVTDFEKWIYVLKHMEALSRMPFTAQKEIFKQLEDYADSHRLTKKEWEAYENSLWVVRDNMACMAAAEREAREKGHAEGHAEGRAEGRAEEKKAIAKQFLAMGLTVEQVAQGSGLSIEDVKGLQ
;
A
#
# COMPACT_ATOMS: atom_id res chain seq x y z
N MET A 1 -12.33 -8.49 -22.42
CA MET A 1 -12.31 -8.80 -20.99
C MET A 1 -11.24 -9.86 -20.78
N GLY A 2 -10.46 -9.78 -19.72
CA GLY A 2 -9.40 -10.77 -19.45
C GLY A 2 -9.99 -12.15 -19.15
N LYS A 3 -9.23 -13.20 -19.42
CA LYS A 3 -9.61 -14.59 -19.09
C LYS A 3 -9.75 -14.77 -17.57
N TYR A 4 -8.94 -14.06 -16.79
CA TYR A 4 -8.89 -14.19 -15.34
C TYR A 4 -9.43 -12.94 -14.64
N ILE A 5 -9.95 -13.13 -13.44
CA ILE A 5 -10.39 -12.02 -12.58
C ILE A 5 -9.23 -11.14 -12.16
N ASN A 6 -9.51 -9.87 -11.85
CA ASN A 6 -8.55 -8.99 -11.19
C ASN A 6 -8.50 -9.34 -9.69
N PRO A 7 -7.35 -9.83 -9.17
CA PRO A 7 -7.22 -10.23 -7.77
C PRO A 7 -7.20 -9.03 -6.80
N PHE A 8 -7.03 -7.81 -7.31
CA PHE A 8 -7.01 -6.57 -6.51
C PHE A 8 -8.34 -5.84 -6.49
N THR A 9 -9.44 -6.52 -6.80
CA THR A 9 -10.78 -6.11 -6.42
C THR A 9 -11.13 -6.73 -5.06
N ASP A 10 -11.99 -6.08 -4.27
CA ASP A 10 -12.42 -6.63 -2.97
C ASP A 10 -13.01 -8.05 -3.12
N TRP A 11 -13.85 -8.25 -4.13
CA TRP A 11 -14.42 -9.56 -4.42
C TRP A 11 -13.37 -10.58 -4.90
N GLY A 12 -12.48 -10.16 -5.83
CA GLY A 12 -11.45 -11.05 -6.37
C GLY A 12 -10.46 -11.51 -5.31
N PHE A 13 -10.01 -10.59 -4.45
CA PHE A 13 -9.12 -10.91 -3.35
C PHE A 13 -9.74 -11.90 -2.36
N LYS A 14 -10.98 -11.63 -1.93
CA LYS A 14 -11.72 -12.51 -1.02
C LYS A 14 -12.04 -13.86 -1.66
N ARG A 15 -12.27 -13.93 -2.98
CA ARG A 15 -12.45 -15.19 -3.69
C ARG A 15 -11.21 -16.08 -3.65
N LEU A 16 -10.03 -15.48 -3.85
CA LEU A 16 -8.78 -16.23 -3.91
C LEU A 16 -8.21 -16.56 -2.55
N PHE A 17 -8.37 -15.69 -1.55
CA PHE A 17 -7.72 -15.84 -0.26
C PHE A 17 -8.65 -15.86 0.96
N GLY A 18 -9.94 -15.65 0.79
CA GLY A 18 -10.87 -15.48 1.90
C GLY A 18 -12.06 -16.45 1.90
N GLN A 19 -12.00 -17.56 1.17
CA GLN A 19 -13.09 -18.56 1.10
C GLN A 19 -12.59 -19.95 1.47
N GLU A 20 -13.46 -20.79 2.03
CA GLU A 20 -13.10 -22.17 2.41
C GLU A 20 -12.62 -23.00 1.22
N PHE A 21 -13.22 -22.85 0.04
CA PHE A 21 -12.82 -23.60 -1.15
C PHE A 21 -11.45 -23.18 -1.68
N SER A 22 -11.02 -21.94 -1.44
CA SER A 22 -9.71 -21.40 -1.86
C SER A 22 -8.66 -21.38 -0.73
N LYS A 23 -8.99 -21.90 0.44
CA LYS A 23 -8.07 -22.03 1.58
C LYS A 23 -6.68 -22.61 1.18
N PRO A 24 -6.56 -23.64 0.33
CA PRO A 24 -5.27 -24.15 -0.11
C PRO A 24 -4.38 -23.10 -0.81
N LEU A 25 -4.97 -22.12 -1.49
CA LEU A 25 -4.22 -21.03 -2.11
C LEU A 25 -3.54 -20.15 -1.06
N LEU A 26 -4.29 -19.78 -0.02
CA LEU A 26 -3.75 -18.97 1.07
C LEU A 26 -2.65 -19.73 1.83
N ILE A 27 -2.86 -21.00 2.16
CA ILE A 27 -1.87 -21.83 2.83
C ILE A 27 -0.59 -21.91 2.01
N SER A 28 -0.69 -22.19 0.70
CA SER A 28 0.49 -22.24 -0.16
C SER A 28 1.21 -20.90 -0.24
N PHE A 29 0.46 -19.81 -0.41
CA PHE A 29 1.04 -18.47 -0.42
C PHE A 29 1.79 -18.14 0.88
N LEU A 30 1.20 -18.43 2.05
CA LEU A 30 1.83 -18.19 3.35
C LEU A 30 3.11 -19.01 3.53
N ASN A 31 3.09 -20.27 3.13
CA ASN A 31 4.26 -21.16 3.20
C ASN A 31 5.39 -20.70 2.25
N ASP A 32 5.04 -20.19 1.06
CA ASP A 32 6.01 -19.67 0.11
C ASP A 32 6.56 -18.29 0.51
N LEU A 33 5.76 -17.48 1.23
CA LEU A 33 6.16 -16.18 1.79
C LEU A 33 7.10 -16.33 2.99
N LEU A 34 6.83 -17.32 3.86
CA LEU A 34 7.51 -17.56 5.14
C LEU A 34 8.37 -18.85 5.11
N VAL A 35 8.93 -19.17 3.94
CA VAL A 35 9.77 -20.35 3.76
C VAL A 35 10.88 -20.40 4.82
N ASP A 36 11.11 -21.58 5.39
CA ASP A 36 12.08 -21.84 6.47
C ASP A 36 11.80 -21.14 7.81
N GLU A 37 10.70 -20.38 7.93
CA GLU A 37 10.33 -19.69 9.15
C GLU A 37 9.08 -20.27 9.82
N LEU A 38 8.05 -20.59 9.03
CA LEU A 38 6.79 -21.13 9.51
C LEU A 38 6.21 -22.09 8.46
N HIS A 39 5.65 -23.20 8.91
CA HIS A 39 4.91 -24.12 8.05
C HIS A 39 3.46 -24.26 8.51
N VAL A 40 2.57 -23.66 7.72
CA VAL A 40 1.12 -23.70 7.92
C VAL A 40 0.58 -24.98 7.29
N LYS A 41 0.02 -25.87 8.09
CA LYS A 41 -0.63 -27.13 7.61
C LYS A 41 -2.10 -26.91 7.33
N ASP A 42 -2.77 -26.18 8.18
CA ASP A 42 -4.17 -25.81 8.05
C ASP A 42 -4.43 -24.44 8.65
N LEU A 43 -5.55 -23.82 8.30
CA LEU A 43 -6.02 -22.57 8.89
C LEU A 43 -7.55 -22.55 9.00
N THR A 44 -8.03 -21.71 9.90
CA THR A 44 -9.47 -21.44 10.09
C THR A 44 -9.69 -19.95 9.87
N PHE A 45 -10.63 -19.61 9.00
CA PHE A 45 -11.04 -18.21 8.84
C PHE A 45 -11.79 -17.74 10.08
N ARG A 46 -11.43 -16.58 10.57
CA ARG A 46 -12.06 -15.92 11.70
C ARG A 46 -12.99 -14.81 11.22
N ASP A 47 -13.81 -14.29 12.14
CA ASP A 47 -14.65 -13.15 11.82
C ASP A 47 -13.75 -11.96 11.42
N LYS A 48 -14.05 -11.41 10.27
CA LYS A 48 -13.32 -10.26 9.71
C LYS A 48 -13.63 -8.96 10.45
N GLU A 49 -14.79 -8.90 11.12
CA GLU A 49 -15.21 -7.75 11.89
C GLU A 49 -14.75 -7.91 13.34
N LEU A 50 -13.68 -7.18 13.68
CA LEU A 50 -13.19 -7.08 15.05
C LEU A 50 -13.97 -5.97 15.75
N LEU A 51 -15.00 -6.36 16.49
CA LEU A 51 -15.88 -5.43 17.20
C LEU A 51 -15.10 -4.58 18.22
N PRO A 52 -15.41 -3.29 18.36
CA PRO A 52 -14.75 -2.45 19.33
C PRO A 52 -15.16 -2.83 20.76
N PRO A 53 -14.29 -2.62 21.76
CA PRO A 53 -14.60 -2.89 23.16
C PRO A 53 -15.74 -2.01 23.68
N THR A 54 -15.93 -0.84 23.11
CA THR A 54 -16.98 0.14 23.44
C THR A 54 -17.62 0.67 22.17
N LYS A 55 -18.88 1.13 22.27
CA LYS A 55 -19.64 1.67 21.13
C LYS A 55 -19.04 2.92 20.50
N ASP A 56 -18.19 3.63 21.23
CA ASP A 56 -17.58 4.90 20.78
C ASP A 56 -16.27 4.66 20.01
N GLN A 57 -15.79 3.44 19.95
CA GLN A 57 -14.58 3.07 19.20
C GLN A 57 -14.94 2.52 17.81
N ARG A 58 -14.04 2.71 16.84
CA ARG A 58 -14.21 2.15 15.51
C ARG A 58 -14.04 0.63 15.53
N GLY A 59 -14.97 -0.08 14.90
CA GLY A 59 -14.76 -1.47 14.50
C GLY A 59 -13.67 -1.56 13.43
N ILE A 60 -13.05 -2.73 13.35
CA ILE A 60 -12.01 -3.05 12.37
C ILE A 60 -12.60 -4.12 11.46
N ILE A 61 -12.51 -3.93 10.15
CA ILE A 61 -12.89 -4.93 9.16
C ILE A 61 -11.64 -5.28 8.36
N CYS A 62 -11.23 -6.55 8.46
CA CYS A 62 -10.11 -7.10 7.72
C CYS A 62 -10.57 -7.69 6.38
N ASP A 63 -9.73 -7.68 5.36
CA ASP A 63 -10.02 -8.39 4.10
C ASP A 63 -10.00 -9.90 4.32
N VAL A 64 -8.94 -10.42 4.93
CA VAL A 64 -8.83 -11.82 5.37
C VAL A 64 -8.24 -11.85 6.78
N TYR A 65 -8.87 -12.60 7.68
CA TYR A 65 -8.38 -12.87 9.01
C TYR A 65 -8.48 -14.36 9.30
N CYS A 66 -7.37 -14.99 9.65
CA CYS A 66 -7.32 -16.42 9.90
C CYS A 66 -6.35 -16.79 11.03
N GLU A 67 -6.51 -17.99 11.55
CA GLU A 67 -5.69 -18.61 12.57
C GLU A 67 -5.23 -19.97 12.09
N THR A 68 -3.93 -20.27 12.23
CA THR A 68 -3.33 -21.54 11.83
C THR A 68 -3.61 -22.65 12.84
N ASP A 69 -3.28 -23.86 12.47
CA ASP A 69 -3.30 -25.04 13.34
C ASP A 69 -2.38 -24.91 14.57
N THR A 70 -1.35 -24.05 14.51
CA THR A 70 -0.47 -23.69 15.63
C THR A 70 -0.98 -22.51 16.45
N GLY A 71 -2.06 -21.86 15.98
CA GLY A 71 -2.70 -20.70 16.63
C GLY A 71 -2.08 -19.35 16.24
N ASP A 72 -1.11 -19.33 15.32
CA ASP A 72 -0.60 -18.07 14.76
C ASP A 72 -1.69 -17.38 13.96
N ARG A 73 -1.81 -16.05 14.10
CA ARG A 73 -2.84 -15.26 13.45
C ARG A 73 -2.31 -14.47 12.27
N PHE A 74 -3.06 -14.50 11.18
CA PHE A 74 -2.76 -13.77 9.97
C PHE A 74 -3.88 -12.79 9.62
N ILE A 75 -3.50 -11.54 9.45
CA ILE A 75 -4.31 -10.49 8.83
C ILE A 75 -3.71 -10.26 7.44
N VAL A 76 -4.50 -10.46 6.39
CA VAL A 76 -4.04 -10.23 5.02
C VAL A 76 -4.92 -9.15 4.40
N GLU A 77 -4.29 -8.04 4.04
CA GLU A 77 -4.92 -6.81 3.56
C GLU A 77 -4.51 -6.51 2.12
N MET A 78 -5.42 -5.94 1.36
CA MET A 78 -5.19 -5.49 0.01
C MET A 78 -5.52 -4.00 -0.14
N GLN A 79 -4.56 -3.20 -0.59
CA GLN A 79 -4.71 -1.77 -0.75
C GLN A 79 -4.42 -1.35 -2.19
N ASN A 80 -5.40 -0.75 -2.86
CA ASN A 80 -5.27 -0.26 -4.25
C ASN A 80 -4.88 1.20 -4.35
N ARG A 81 -4.83 1.91 -3.25
CA ARG A 81 -4.47 3.34 -3.23
C ARG A 81 -3.74 3.69 -1.96
N TRP A 82 -2.89 4.69 -2.06
CA TRP A 82 -2.27 5.28 -0.89
C TRP A 82 -3.32 5.91 0.04
N GLN A 83 -3.13 5.72 1.34
CA GLN A 83 -3.94 6.33 2.40
C GLN A 83 -2.98 6.82 3.49
N PRO A 84 -3.11 8.09 3.95
CA PRO A 84 -2.13 8.70 4.86
C PRO A 84 -1.92 7.94 6.18
N ASN A 85 -2.92 7.18 6.63
CA ASN A 85 -2.86 6.47 7.92
C ASN A 85 -2.85 4.94 7.74
N PHE A 86 -2.37 4.44 6.60
CA PHE A 86 -2.42 3.00 6.33
C PHE A 86 -1.52 2.19 7.27
N LEU A 87 -0.30 2.66 7.53
CA LEU A 87 0.62 2.00 8.45
C LEU A 87 0.06 1.99 9.88
N ASP A 88 -0.44 3.12 10.38
CA ASP A 88 -1.08 3.20 11.70
C ASP A 88 -2.28 2.24 11.80
N ARG A 89 -3.09 2.16 10.74
CA ARG A 89 -4.22 1.25 10.67
C ARG A 89 -3.80 -0.21 10.76
N SER A 90 -2.74 -0.60 10.05
CA SER A 90 -2.22 -1.97 10.09
C SER A 90 -1.71 -2.34 11.50
N ILE A 91 -1.08 -1.40 12.20
CA ILE A 91 -0.66 -1.56 13.60
C ILE A 91 -1.88 -1.73 14.51
N CYS A 92 -2.91 -0.89 14.35
CA CYS A 92 -4.16 -1.02 15.12
C CYS A 92 -4.81 -2.40 14.93
N TYR A 93 -4.82 -2.95 13.71
CA TYR A 93 -5.36 -4.27 13.43
C TYR A 93 -4.59 -5.37 14.15
N ALA A 94 -3.27 -5.33 14.10
CA ALA A 94 -2.42 -6.28 14.80
C ALA A 94 -2.59 -6.18 16.34
N CYS A 95 -2.61 -4.98 16.90
CA CYS A 95 -2.87 -4.76 18.33
C CYS A 95 -4.22 -5.33 18.75
N ARG A 96 -5.25 -5.13 17.93
CA ARG A 96 -6.58 -5.68 18.22
C ARG A 96 -6.55 -7.21 18.22
N SER A 97 -5.92 -7.82 17.23
CA SER A 97 -5.75 -9.28 17.16
C SER A 97 -4.97 -9.84 18.36
N ILE A 98 -4.00 -9.10 18.89
CA ILE A 98 -3.29 -9.46 20.13
C ILE A 98 -4.26 -9.40 21.34
N LEU A 99 -4.97 -8.28 21.50
CA LEU A 99 -5.90 -8.08 22.62
C LEU A 99 -7.02 -9.12 22.65
N ASP A 100 -7.48 -9.57 21.49
CA ASP A 100 -8.49 -10.64 21.39
C ASP A 100 -7.99 -12.01 21.87
N GLN A 101 -6.67 -12.17 22.06
CA GLN A 101 -6.08 -13.39 22.63
C GLN A 101 -5.93 -13.32 24.14
N VAL A 102 -6.00 -12.12 24.73
CA VAL A 102 -5.83 -11.88 26.15
C VAL A 102 -7.20 -11.92 26.83
N ASP A 103 -7.52 -13.02 27.47
CA ASP A 103 -8.80 -13.26 28.14
C ASP A 103 -8.83 -12.64 29.53
N LYS A 104 -9.90 -11.91 29.85
CA LYS A 104 -10.13 -11.32 31.18
C LYS A 104 -10.18 -12.39 32.30
N GLY A 105 -10.57 -13.63 31.99
CA GLY A 105 -10.63 -14.73 32.95
C GLY A 105 -9.26 -15.31 33.33
N ARG A 106 -8.16 -14.88 32.71
CA ARG A 106 -6.80 -15.37 32.98
C ARG A 106 -5.95 -14.44 33.85
N ALA A 107 -6.51 -13.33 34.34
CA ALA A 107 -5.77 -12.30 35.07
C ALA A 107 -4.97 -12.80 36.29
N GLU A 108 -5.36 -13.93 36.89
CA GLU A 108 -4.71 -14.53 38.06
C GLU A 108 -3.75 -15.68 37.70
N ARG A 109 -3.50 -15.97 36.41
CA ARG A 109 -2.63 -17.05 35.96
C ARG A 109 -1.28 -16.50 35.49
N GLU A 110 -0.23 -17.31 35.59
CA GLU A 110 1.11 -16.98 35.10
C GLU A 110 1.15 -16.65 33.57
N ASP A 111 0.13 -17.12 32.83
CA ASP A 111 0.01 -16.91 31.39
C ASP A 111 -1.03 -15.85 30.97
N ALA A 112 -1.42 -14.97 31.90
CA ALA A 112 -2.47 -13.95 31.70
C ALA A 112 -2.27 -13.08 30.45
N TYR A 113 -1.03 -12.80 30.07
CA TYR A 113 -0.65 -11.99 28.90
C TYR A 113 0.01 -12.81 27.77
N LYS A 114 -0.10 -14.13 27.83
CA LYS A 114 0.46 -14.99 26.78
C LYS A 114 -0.42 -14.95 25.54
N PHE A 115 0.16 -14.55 24.41
CA PHE A 115 -0.48 -14.58 23.11
C PHE A 115 0.45 -15.21 22.06
N LEU A 116 -0.16 -15.69 20.98
CA LEU A 116 0.53 -16.29 19.84
C LEU A 116 0.86 -15.21 18.81
N PRO A 117 1.82 -15.47 17.91
CA PRO A 117 2.24 -14.50 16.90
C PRO A 117 1.10 -13.96 16.04
N VAL A 118 1.20 -12.67 15.70
CA VAL A 118 0.32 -11.99 14.75
C VAL A 118 1.14 -11.47 13.59
N TYR A 119 0.79 -11.91 12.40
CA TYR A 119 1.37 -11.49 11.13
C TYR A 119 0.37 -10.61 10.39
N THR A 120 0.80 -9.43 9.97
CA THR A 120 -0.01 -8.54 9.13
C THR A 120 0.67 -8.43 7.76
N ILE A 121 0.03 -8.97 6.73
CA ILE A 121 0.53 -9.00 5.36
C ILE A 121 -0.29 -8.02 4.54
N CYS A 122 0.36 -7.04 3.93
CA CYS A 122 -0.29 -5.97 3.20
C CYS A 122 0.17 -5.96 1.74
N PHE A 123 -0.73 -6.30 0.83
CA PHE A 123 -0.52 -6.08 -0.60
C PHE A 123 -0.79 -4.61 -0.93
N MET A 124 0.24 -3.90 -1.40
CA MET A 124 0.16 -2.50 -1.79
C MET A 124 0.19 -2.40 -3.32
N ASN A 125 -0.97 -2.24 -3.95
CA ASN A 125 -1.11 -2.12 -5.40
C ASN A 125 -1.06 -0.65 -5.87
N TYR A 126 -0.18 0.13 -5.27
CA TYR A 126 0.09 1.54 -5.58
C TYR A 126 1.57 1.83 -5.29
N MET A 127 2.12 2.90 -5.90
CA MET A 127 3.48 3.36 -5.58
C MET A 127 3.49 3.94 -4.17
N PRO A 128 4.21 3.33 -3.20
CA PRO A 128 4.34 3.89 -1.87
C PRO A 128 5.19 5.17 -1.89
N HIS A 129 5.02 6.03 -0.90
CA HIS A 129 5.96 7.11 -0.67
C HIS A 129 7.32 6.52 -0.25
N THR A 130 8.40 7.10 -0.76
CA THR A 130 9.77 6.58 -0.55
C THR A 130 10.19 6.53 0.92
N ASP A 131 9.60 7.38 1.75
CA ASP A 131 9.85 7.44 3.18
C ASP A 131 9.20 6.29 3.97
N GLU A 132 8.17 5.65 3.39
CA GLU A 132 7.44 4.56 4.02
C GLU A 132 7.99 3.18 3.62
N VAL A 133 8.04 2.92 2.30
CA VAL A 133 8.45 1.63 1.73
C VAL A 133 9.26 1.87 0.47
N SER A 134 10.56 1.52 0.50
CA SER A 134 11.49 1.76 -0.61
C SER A 134 11.84 0.51 -1.42
N LYS A 135 11.35 -0.66 -1.03
CA LYS A 135 11.61 -1.95 -1.69
C LYS A 135 10.35 -2.79 -1.79
N PHE A 136 10.36 -3.75 -2.71
CA PHE A 136 9.23 -4.63 -2.98
C PHE A 136 8.68 -5.32 -1.72
N ARG A 137 9.54 -5.96 -0.92
CA ARG A 137 9.18 -6.60 0.34
C ARG A 137 9.85 -5.89 1.51
N THR A 138 9.06 -5.42 2.46
CA THR A 138 9.53 -4.81 3.70
C THR A 138 8.97 -5.58 4.88
N ASP A 139 9.87 -6.16 5.67
CA ASP A 139 9.53 -6.87 6.91
C ASP A 139 9.85 -5.99 8.11
N ILE A 140 8.85 -5.74 8.96
CA ILE A 140 8.99 -4.98 10.20
C ILE A 140 8.78 -5.91 11.37
N VAL A 141 9.74 -5.90 12.29
CA VAL A 141 9.78 -6.77 13.47
C VAL A 141 10.11 -5.95 14.72
N LEU A 142 9.84 -6.51 15.90
CA LEU A 142 10.26 -5.92 17.17
C LEU A 142 11.74 -6.24 17.43
N ALA A 143 12.57 -5.21 17.34
CA ALA A 143 14.02 -5.33 17.46
C ALA A 143 14.58 -4.26 18.41
N ASP A 144 15.70 -4.57 19.05
CA ASP A 144 16.49 -3.59 19.81
C ASP A 144 17.02 -2.50 18.88
N LYS A 145 16.89 -1.24 19.30
CA LYS A 145 17.23 -0.10 18.44
C LYS A 145 18.72 -0.03 18.09
N ASP A 146 19.59 -0.40 19.01
CA ASP A 146 21.03 -0.25 18.85
C ASP A 146 21.65 -1.49 18.20
N THR A 147 21.35 -2.67 18.75
CA THR A 147 21.93 -3.95 18.28
C THR A 147 21.24 -4.52 17.04
N LYS A 148 20.01 -4.04 16.71
CA LYS A 148 19.13 -4.58 15.64
C LYS A 148 18.71 -6.04 15.87
N ALA A 149 19.03 -6.61 17.01
CA ALA A 149 18.61 -7.97 17.34
C ALA A 149 17.09 -8.04 17.55
N GLN A 150 16.44 -8.99 16.93
CA GLN A 150 15.00 -9.22 17.12
C GLN A 150 14.76 -9.73 18.56
N VAL A 151 13.96 -8.99 19.34
CA VAL A 151 13.66 -9.33 20.74
C VAL A 151 12.36 -10.12 20.89
N SER A 152 11.50 -10.11 19.88
CA SER A 152 10.23 -10.85 19.89
C SER A 152 9.80 -11.21 18.48
N ASN A 153 9.29 -12.44 18.30
CA ASN A 153 8.66 -12.91 17.07
C ASN A 153 7.12 -12.79 17.08
N LYS A 154 6.57 -12.14 18.12
CA LYS A 154 5.12 -12.10 18.36
C LYS A 154 4.37 -11.13 17.47
N LEU A 155 5.06 -10.21 16.80
CA LEU A 155 4.47 -9.20 15.94
C LEU A 155 5.35 -9.00 14.71
N ARG A 156 4.74 -9.15 13.53
CA ARG A 156 5.43 -8.92 12.26
C ARG A 156 4.50 -8.29 11.25
N PHE A 157 5.00 -7.27 10.54
CA PHE A 157 4.33 -6.67 9.39
C PHE A 157 5.14 -6.97 8.14
N ILE A 158 4.46 -7.38 7.08
CA ILE A 158 5.06 -7.67 5.77
C ILE A 158 4.34 -6.83 4.73
N TYR A 159 5.01 -5.80 4.24
CA TYR A 159 4.48 -4.93 3.19
C TYR A 159 5.04 -5.37 1.84
N LEU A 160 4.14 -5.62 0.89
CA LEU A 160 4.44 -6.08 -0.47
C LEU A 160 4.05 -4.99 -1.46
N ALA A 161 4.98 -4.11 -1.81
CA ALA A 161 4.79 -3.02 -2.76
C ALA A 161 4.86 -3.54 -4.20
N LEU A 162 3.73 -3.98 -4.74
CA LEU A 162 3.63 -4.67 -6.02
C LEU A 162 4.22 -3.88 -7.21
N PRO A 163 4.07 -2.54 -7.30
CA PRO A 163 4.71 -1.80 -8.39
C PRO A 163 6.23 -1.95 -8.43
N LEU A 164 6.88 -2.14 -7.28
CA LEU A 164 8.34 -2.33 -7.17
C LEU A 164 8.81 -3.77 -7.49
N PHE A 165 7.90 -4.69 -7.78
CA PHE A 165 8.25 -6.01 -8.28
C PHE A 165 8.35 -5.98 -9.80
N GLU A 166 9.55 -6.01 -10.36
CA GLU A 166 9.81 -5.81 -11.80
C GLU A 166 10.21 -7.11 -12.54
N LYS A 167 10.33 -8.24 -11.83
CA LYS A 167 10.74 -9.52 -12.44
C LYS A 167 9.74 -10.00 -13.48
N LYS A 168 10.28 -10.51 -14.59
CA LYS A 168 9.52 -11.24 -15.60
C LYS A 168 9.27 -12.68 -15.15
N ALA A 169 8.38 -13.40 -15.84
CA ALA A 169 8.03 -14.78 -15.48
C ALA A 169 9.27 -15.71 -15.41
N GLU A 170 10.15 -15.60 -16.39
CA GLU A 170 11.38 -16.41 -16.50
C GLU A 170 12.44 -16.06 -15.45
N GLU A 171 12.34 -14.91 -14.81
CA GLU A 171 13.23 -14.44 -13.76
C GLU A 171 12.75 -14.83 -12.35
N CYS A 172 11.52 -15.34 -12.23
CA CYS A 172 10.94 -15.80 -10.96
C CYS A 172 11.51 -17.15 -10.58
N VAL A 173 12.44 -17.17 -9.62
CA VAL A 173 13.13 -18.38 -9.14
C VAL A 173 12.33 -19.04 -8.01
N THR A 174 11.92 -18.26 -7.00
CA THR A 174 11.18 -18.77 -5.85
C THR A 174 9.68 -18.88 -6.12
N ASP A 175 9.00 -19.79 -5.41
CA ASP A 175 7.54 -19.92 -5.55
C ASP A 175 6.82 -18.67 -5.05
N PHE A 176 7.36 -17.96 -4.06
CA PHE A 176 6.86 -16.67 -3.65
C PHE A 176 6.91 -15.63 -4.79
N GLU A 177 8.03 -15.55 -5.53
CA GLU A 177 8.12 -14.63 -6.69
C GLU A 177 7.12 -14.99 -7.79
N LYS A 178 6.89 -16.30 -8.02
CA LYS A 178 5.88 -16.78 -8.97
C LYS A 178 4.47 -16.36 -8.54
N TRP A 179 4.14 -16.44 -7.24
CA TRP A 179 2.88 -15.94 -6.69
C TRP A 179 2.71 -14.45 -6.98
N ILE A 180 3.71 -13.63 -6.68
CA ILE A 180 3.64 -12.19 -6.87
C ILE A 180 3.50 -11.83 -8.35
N TYR A 181 4.27 -12.50 -9.22
CA TYR A 181 4.16 -12.32 -10.67
C TYR A 181 2.74 -12.60 -11.16
N VAL A 182 2.19 -13.76 -10.79
CA VAL A 182 0.85 -14.15 -11.21
C VAL A 182 -0.21 -13.17 -10.70
N LEU A 183 -0.19 -12.84 -9.42
CA LEU A 183 -1.15 -11.89 -8.84
C LEU A 183 -1.05 -10.51 -9.53
N LYS A 184 0.15 -9.97 -9.70
CA LYS A 184 0.38 -8.66 -10.32
C LYS A 184 -0.14 -8.59 -11.76
N HIS A 185 0.00 -9.66 -12.53
CA HIS A 185 -0.29 -9.66 -13.97
C HIS A 185 -1.57 -10.41 -14.35
N MET A 186 -2.28 -11.01 -13.39
CA MET A 186 -3.38 -11.97 -13.62
C MET A 186 -4.42 -11.48 -14.63
N GLU A 187 -4.90 -10.24 -14.51
CA GLU A 187 -5.93 -9.68 -15.39
C GLU A 187 -5.47 -9.63 -16.87
N ALA A 188 -4.17 -9.45 -17.11
CA ALA A 188 -3.58 -9.36 -18.44
C ALA A 188 -3.15 -10.71 -19.03
N LEU A 189 -3.11 -11.78 -18.20
CA LEU A 189 -2.67 -13.10 -18.65
C LEU A 189 -3.71 -13.75 -19.55
N SER A 190 -3.28 -14.29 -20.70
CA SER A 190 -4.07 -15.17 -21.55
C SER A 190 -3.98 -16.64 -21.12
N ARG A 191 -2.89 -17.02 -20.45
CA ARG A 191 -2.63 -18.35 -19.90
C ARG A 191 -1.92 -18.22 -18.54
N MET A 192 -2.33 -19.03 -17.59
CA MET A 192 -1.70 -19.08 -16.27
C MET A 192 -0.27 -19.69 -16.39
N PRO A 193 0.78 -18.95 -16.01
CA PRO A 193 2.13 -19.49 -15.99
C PRO A 193 2.31 -20.45 -14.80
N PHE A 194 3.40 -21.21 -14.82
CA PHE A 194 3.85 -22.08 -13.72
C PHE A 194 2.92 -23.27 -13.39
N THR A 195 1.80 -23.46 -14.11
CA THR A 195 0.87 -24.61 -13.88
C THR A 195 1.55 -25.97 -14.02
N ALA A 196 2.59 -26.07 -14.84
CA ALA A 196 3.38 -27.29 -15.00
C ALA A 196 4.41 -27.50 -13.87
N GLN A 197 4.73 -26.48 -13.09
CA GLN A 197 5.75 -26.50 -12.05
C GLN A 197 5.16 -26.79 -10.66
N LYS A 198 3.94 -26.34 -10.40
CA LYS A 198 3.29 -26.49 -9.10
C LYS A 198 1.77 -26.58 -9.27
N GLU A 199 1.16 -27.62 -8.69
CA GLU A 199 -0.28 -27.91 -8.81
C GLU A 199 -1.16 -26.78 -8.31
N ILE A 200 -0.70 -26.02 -7.32
CA ILE A 200 -1.45 -24.90 -6.76
C ILE A 200 -1.77 -23.82 -7.81
N PHE A 201 -0.92 -23.62 -8.82
CA PHE A 201 -1.18 -22.67 -9.91
C PHE A 201 -2.27 -23.15 -10.87
N LYS A 202 -2.54 -24.47 -10.95
CA LYS A 202 -3.73 -24.98 -11.67
C LYS A 202 -4.99 -24.70 -10.88
N GLN A 203 -4.97 -24.89 -9.57
CA GLN A 203 -6.10 -24.54 -8.71
C GLN A 203 -6.37 -23.03 -8.77
N LEU A 204 -5.31 -22.21 -8.75
CA LEU A 204 -5.43 -20.77 -8.92
C LEU A 204 -6.04 -20.41 -10.29
N GLU A 205 -5.63 -21.08 -11.37
CA GLU A 205 -6.22 -20.90 -12.70
C GLU A 205 -7.73 -21.19 -12.68
N ASP A 206 -8.13 -22.30 -12.05
CA ASP A 206 -9.52 -22.72 -11.98
C ASP A 206 -10.39 -21.73 -11.20
N TYR A 207 -9.90 -21.21 -10.08
CA TYR A 207 -10.64 -20.25 -9.24
C TYR A 207 -10.64 -18.83 -9.82
N ALA A 208 -9.62 -18.48 -10.57
CA ALA A 208 -9.48 -17.17 -11.19
C ALA A 208 -10.18 -17.06 -12.55
N ASP A 209 -10.57 -18.17 -13.19
CA ASP A 209 -11.21 -18.15 -14.53
C ASP A 209 -12.57 -17.46 -14.49
N SER A 210 -12.64 -16.29 -15.12
CA SER A 210 -13.86 -15.46 -15.17
C SER A 210 -15.03 -16.15 -15.87
N HIS A 211 -14.76 -17.10 -16.78
CA HIS A 211 -15.80 -17.83 -17.51
C HIS A 211 -16.50 -18.90 -16.67
N ARG A 212 -15.92 -19.25 -15.53
CA ARG A 212 -16.49 -20.22 -14.58
C ARG A 212 -17.37 -19.59 -13.51
N LEU A 213 -17.48 -18.26 -13.50
CA LEU A 213 -18.31 -17.56 -12.53
C LEU A 213 -19.79 -17.77 -12.84
N THR A 214 -20.58 -18.04 -11.80
CA THR A 214 -22.04 -17.98 -11.89
C THR A 214 -22.48 -16.54 -12.16
N LYS A 215 -23.71 -16.36 -12.66
CA LYS A 215 -24.27 -15.03 -12.91
C LYS A 215 -24.19 -14.11 -11.69
N LYS A 216 -24.51 -14.63 -10.49
CA LYS A 216 -24.44 -13.87 -9.23
C LYS A 216 -23.01 -13.46 -8.85
N GLU A 217 -22.05 -14.38 -9.04
CA GLU A 217 -20.64 -14.09 -8.78
C GLU A 217 -20.11 -13.07 -9.79
N TRP A 218 -20.53 -13.19 -11.03
CA TRP A 218 -20.16 -12.22 -12.07
C TRP A 218 -20.65 -10.80 -11.76
N GLU A 219 -21.93 -10.66 -11.38
CA GLU A 219 -22.50 -9.37 -10.99
C GLU A 219 -21.75 -8.77 -9.77
N ALA A 220 -21.41 -9.58 -8.78
CA ALA A 220 -20.64 -9.15 -7.62
C ALA A 220 -19.20 -8.71 -8.01
N TYR A 221 -18.56 -9.47 -8.90
CA TYR A 221 -17.24 -9.14 -9.43
C TYR A 221 -17.26 -7.85 -10.26
N GLU A 222 -18.22 -7.68 -11.17
CA GLU A 222 -18.36 -6.45 -11.97
C GLU A 222 -18.55 -5.21 -11.09
N ASN A 223 -19.39 -5.31 -10.07
CA ASN A 223 -19.56 -4.22 -9.11
C ASN A 223 -18.24 -3.86 -8.39
N SER A 224 -17.48 -4.86 -7.96
CA SER A 224 -16.18 -4.66 -7.32
C SER A 224 -15.15 -4.07 -8.28
N LEU A 225 -15.14 -4.51 -9.52
CA LEU A 225 -14.29 -4.00 -10.59
C LEU A 225 -14.63 -2.55 -10.95
N TRP A 226 -15.92 -2.23 -10.99
CA TRP A 226 -16.39 -0.86 -11.23
C TRP A 226 -15.87 0.10 -10.14
N VAL A 227 -15.94 -0.29 -8.86
CA VAL A 227 -15.40 0.50 -7.74
C VAL A 227 -13.90 0.79 -7.92
N VAL A 228 -13.11 -0.20 -8.33
CA VAL A 228 -11.68 -0.01 -8.58
C VAL A 228 -11.44 0.95 -9.74
N ARG A 229 -12.17 0.81 -10.84
CA ARG A 229 -12.05 1.68 -12.03
C ARG A 229 -12.47 3.11 -11.75
N ASP A 230 -13.57 3.29 -11.03
CA ASP A 230 -14.04 4.61 -10.61
C ASP A 230 -13.02 5.32 -9.71
N ASN A 231 -12.51 4.62 -8.71
CA ASN A 231 -11.45 5.15 -7.85
C ASN A 231 -10.20 5.56 -8.65
N MET A 232 -9.77 4.74 -9.62
CA MET A 232 -8.63 5.07 -10.48
C MET A 232 -8.90 6.30 -11.35
N ALA A 233 -10.10 6.43 -11.91
CA ALA A 233 -10.49 7.58 -12.70
C ALA A 233 -10.52 8.88 -11.85
N CYS A 234 -11.08 8.82 -10.65
CA CYS A 234 -11.09 9.93 -9.72
C CYS A 234 -9.67 10.38 -9.31
N MET A 235 -8.77 9.41 -9.04
CA MET A 235 -7.37 9.72 -8.72
C MET A 235 -6.64 10.38 -9.89
N ALA A 236 -6.80 9.84 -11.09
CA ALA A 236 -6.18 10.41 -12.29
C ALA A 236 -6.69 11.83 -12.60
N ALA A 237 -7.96 12.10 -12.31
CA ALA A 237 -8.54 13.44 -12.44
C ALA A 237 -7.95 14.41 -11.41
N ALA A 238 -7.87 14.00 -10.14
CA ALA A 238 -7.30 14.81 -9.06
C ALA A 238 -5.80 15.11 -9.28
N GLU A 239 -5.04 14.11 -9.75
CA GLU A 239 -3.62 14.29 -10.08
C GLU A 239 -3.43 15.29 -11.24
N ARG A 240 -4.29 15.22 -12.26
CA ARG A 240 -4.26 16.16 -13.39
C ARG A 240 -4.53 17.58 -12.93
N GLU A 241 -5.58 17.76 -12.10
CA GLU A 241 -5.96 19.07 -11.55
C GLU A 241 -4.83 19.64 -10.68
N ALA A 242 -4.24 18.84 -9.80
CA ALA A 242 -3.12 19.25 -8.96
C ALA A 242 -1.90 19.66 -9.80
N ARG A 243 -1.60 18.92 -10.88
CA ARG A 243 -0.51 19.22 -11.80
C ARG A 243 -0.76 20.52 -12.56
N GLU A 244 -1.96 20.72 -13.07
CA GLU A 244 -2.35 21.96 -13.79
C GLU A 244 -2.24 23.17 -12.87
N LYS A 245 -2.74 23.04 -11.62
CA LYS A 245 -2.63 24.10 -10.61
C LYS A 245 -1.19 24.42 -10.25
N GLY A 246 -0.37 23.41 -9.95
CA GLY A 246 1.05 23.61 -9.64
C GLY A 246 1.82 24.24 -10.81
N HIS A 247 1.51 23.86 -12.06
CA HIS A 247 2.10 24.47 -13.24
C HIS A 247 1.70 25.94 -13.40
N ALA A 248 0.43 26.27 -13.15
CA ALA A 248 -0.07 27.65 -13.22
C ALA A 248 0.55 28.53 -12.11
N GLU A 249 0.65 28.01 -10.89
CA GLU A 249 1.30 28.68 -9.76
C GLU A 249 2.79 28.91 -10.03
N GLY A 250 3.54 27.90 -10.44
CA GLY A 250 4.97 28.02 -10.76
C GLY A 250 5.23 28.98 -11.92
N HIS A 251 4.35 29.04 -12.93
CA HIS A 251 4.45 30.04 -14.00
C HIS A 251 4.16 31.47 -13.52
N ALA A 252 3.22 31.64 -12.56
CA ALA A 252 2.94 32.94 -12.00
C ALA A 252 4.10 33.44 -11.13
N GLU A 253 4.64 32.56 -10.29
CA GLU A 253 5.82 32.85 -9.45
C GLU A 253 7.06 33.18 -10.29
N GLY A 254 7.41 32.34 -11.27
CA GLY A 254 8.55 32.59 -12.13
C GLY A 254 8.45 33.88 -12.94
N ARG A 255 7.23 34.28 -13.37
CA ARG A 255 7.02 35.60 -14.01
C ARG A 255 7.18 36.74 -13.02
N ALA A 256 6.75 36.58 -11.78
CA ALA A 256 6.90 37.60 -10.75
C ALA A 256 8.37 37.77 -10.36
N GLU A 257 9.10 36.68 -10.18
CA GLU A 257 10.55 36.71 -9.91
C GLU A 257 11.34 37.31 -11.08
N GLY A 258 11.09 36.88 -12.32
CA GLY A 258 11.74 37.44 -13.50
C GLY A 258 11.53 38.93 -13.65
N ARG A 259 10.31 39.44 -13.40
CA ARG A 259 10.04 40.89 -13.39
C ARG A 259 10.77 41.62 -12.28
N ALA A 260 10.89 41.00 -11.10
CA ALA A 260 11.62 41.60 -9.99
C ALA A 260 13.12 41.67 -10.27
N GLU A 261 13.70 40.61 -10.86
CA GLU A 261 15.11 40.60 -11.28
C GLU A 261 15.41 41.62 -12.40
N GLU A 262 14.52 41.73 -13.39
CA GLU A 262 14.61 42.71 -14.46
C GLU A 262 14.62 44.13 -13.91
N LYS A 263 13.69 44.47 -13.00
CA LYS A 263 13.65 45.77 -12.33
C LYS A 263 14.92 46.07 -11.56
N LYS A 264 15.50 45.08 -10.84
CA LYS A 264 16.78 45.20 -10.13
C LYS A 264 17.95 45.44 -11.11
N ALA A 265 17.98 44.74 -12.23
CA ALA A 265 18.99 44.88 -13.25
C ALA A 265 18.94 46.29 -13.88
N ILE A 266 17.76 46.78 -14.24
CA ILE A 266 17.55 48.15 -14.73
C ILE A 266 17.99 49.17 -13.68
N ALA A 267 17.63 48.99 -12.42
CA ALA A 267 18.02 49.91 -11.34
C ALA A 267 19.54 49.96 -11.17
N LYS A 268 20.27 48.84 -11.21
CA LYS A 268 21.74 48.78 -11.16
C LYS A 268 22.36 49.51 -12.33
N GLN A 269 21.80 49.36 -13.51
CA GLN A 269 22.28 50.04 -14.71
C GLN A 269 22.11 51.58 -14.61
N PHE A 270 20.96 52.04 -14.10
CA PHE A 270 20.69 53.47 -13.89
C PHE A 270 21.60 54.07 -12.80
N LEU A 271 21.87 53.34 -11.73
CA LEU A 271 22.84 53.75 -10.69
C LEU A 271 24.24 53.88 -11.28
N ALA A 272 24.70 52.96 -12.14
CA ALA A 272 25.97 53.02 -12.81
C ALA A 272 26.09 54.20 -13.80
N MET A 273 24.96 54.70 -14.33
CA MET A 273 24.91 55.91 -15.17
C MET A 273 24.89 57.21 -14.37
N GLY A 274 24.91 57.14 -13.01
CA GLY A 274 24.98 58.31 -12.13
C GLY A 274 23.64 58.99 -11.85
N LEU A 275 22.51 58.32 -12.09
CA LEU A 275 21.18 58.85 -11.73
C LEU A 275 20.98 58.84 -10.22
N THR A 276 20.15 59.78 -9.71
CA THR A 276 19.82 59.83 -8.27
C THR A 276 18.89 58.65 -7.89
N VAL A 277 18.87 58.29 -6.59
CA VAL A 277 18.07 57.18 -6.08
C VAL A 277 16.56 57.36 -6.42
N GLU A 278 16.06 58.60 -6.37
CA GLU A 278 14.67 58.95 -6.71
C GLU A 278 14.40 58.71 -8.21
N GLN A 279 15.31 59.13 -9.08
CA GLN A 279 15.21 58.90 -10.54
C GLN A 279 15.27 57.42 -10.90
N VAL A 280 16.14 56.65 -10.21
CA VAL A 280 16.27 55.23 -10.41
C VAL A 280 14.99 54.49 -9.92
N ALA A 281 14.45 54.86 -8.78
CA ALA A 281 13.19 54.32 -8.26
C ALA A 281 12.01 54.53 -9.23
N GLN A 282 11.91 55.75 -9.76
CA GLN A 282 10.88 56.11 -10.73
C GLN A 282 11.03 55.37 -12.07
N GLY A 283 12.28 55.19 -12.55
CA GLY A 283 12.53 54.52 -13.83
C GLY A 283 12.47 53.00 -13.78
N SER A 284 12.85 52.38 -12.68
CA SER A 284 12.86 50.91 -12.50
C SER A 284 11.56 50.38 -11.93
N GLY A 285 10.73 51.22 -11.30
CA GLY A 285 9.52 50.84 -10.57
C GLY A 285 9.82 50.02 -9.29
N LEU A 286 11.01 50.24 -8.70
CA LEU A 286 11.39 49.75 -7.37
C LEU A 286 11.10 50.81 -6.30
N SER A 287 11.00 50.41 -5.04
CA SER A 287 10.93 51.37 -3.94
C SER A 287 12.29 52.08 -3.73
N ILE A 288 12.26 53.28 -3.13
CA ILE A 288 13.49 54.01 -2.77
C ILE A 288 14.37 53.18 -1.82
N GLU A 289 13.74 52.41 -0.91
CA GLU A 289 14.47 51.53 0.00
C GLU A 289 15.17 50.38 -0.73
N ASP A 290 14.47 49.74 -1.70
CA ASP A 290 15.07 48.68 -2.53
C ASP A 290 16.24 49.21 -3.35
N VAL A 291 16.12 50.43 -3.91
CA VAL A 291 17.22 51.03 -4.70
C VAL A 291 18.42 51.37 -3.81
N LYS A 292 18.20 51.83 -2.59
CA LYS A 292 19.30 52.08 -1.61
C LYS A 292 20.01 50.78 -1.23
N GLY A 293 19.28 49.65 -1.16
CA GLY A 293 19.88 48.36 -0.89
C GLY A 293 20.69 47.77 -2.06
N LEU A 294 20.66 48.37 -3.23
CA LEU A 294 21.45 47.98 -4.43
C LEU A 294 22.77 48.75 -4.60
N GLN A 295 22.98 49.81 -3.82
CA GLN A 295 24.24 50.57 -3.78
C GLN A 295 25.30 49.83 -2.96
#